data_7589f0a2620db2c47cab337d31eb322d
#
_entry.id   7589f0a2620db2c47cab337d31eb322d
#
_cell.length_a   1.000
_cell.length_b   1.000
_cell.length_c   1.000
_cell.angle_alpha   90.00
_cell.angle_beta   90.00
_cell.angle_gamma   90.00
#
_symmetry.space_group_name_H-M   'P 1'
#
loop_
_entity.id
_entity.type
_entity.pdbx_description
1 polymer ?
#
loop_
_entity_poly.entity_id
_entity_poly.type
_entity_poly.pdbx_seq_one_letter_code
_entity_poly.pdbx_strand_id
1 'polypeptide(L)'
;VPQLQAALSIPGVERIYVDSMTGNRPAVRNIMEDSRKNPDRRAPGYYLAMPYIFREETKTKFERDYQEALRDYDGVLIRNLESLKWLQDREYKKPVRSDYNLYACNRRSRDFLIGEGLEAVTASVELNFKELRELGIEGQTLIAYGYQPVMLTANCIKRTTGGCEKRPGYLYITDRYRKKFAVKACCDYCYNIIYNSAPLFLADQAEKILE
;
A
#
# COMPACT_ATOMS: atom_id res chain seq x y z
N VAL A 1 -1.12 -15.11 -0.07
CA VAL A 1 -0.17 -16.11 -0.58
C VAL A 1 -0.27 -16.28 -2.09
N PRO A 2 -1.43 -16.61 -2.72
CA PRO A 2 -1.49 -16.79 -4.18
C PRO A 2 -1.04 -15.57 -4.99
N GLN A 3 -1.44 -14.36 -4.58
CA GLN A 3 -1.05 -13.11 -5.24
C GLN A 3 0.48 -12.88 -5.19
N LEU A 4 1.13 -13.19 -4.08
CA LEU A 4 2.58 -13.07 -3.96
C LEU A 4 3.30 -14.05 -4.89
N GLN A 5 2.83 -15.30 -4.95
CA GLN A 5 3.37 -16.31 -5.88
C GLN A 5 3.16 -15.90 -7.34
N ALA A 6 1.97 -15.38 -7.68
CA ALA A 6 1.69 -14.87 -9.03
C ALA A 6 2.61 -13.69 -9.38
N ALA A 7 2.82 -12.72 -8.48
CA ALA A 7 3.73 -11.62 -8.71
C ALA A 7 5.18 -12.10 -8.94
N LEU A 8 5.61 -13.10 -8.19
CA LEU A 8 6.93 -13.73 -8.37
C LEU A 8 7.07 -14.48 -9.67
N SER A 9 6.01 -14.90 -10.35
CA SER A 9 6.10 -15.54 -11.67
C SER A 9 6.26 -14.55 -12.83
N ILE A 10 6.01 -13.26 -12.59
CA ILE A 10 6.08 -12.22 -13.64
C ILE A 10 7.52 -11.73 -13.79
N PRO A 11 8.11 -11.77 -15.03
CA PRO A 11 9.42 -11.20 -15.27
C PRO A 11 9.45 -9.68 -15.05
N GLY A 12 10.58 -9.14 -14.60
CA GLY A 12 10.78 -7.69 -14.47
C GLY A 12 10.13 -7.05 -13.24
N VAL A 13 9.51 -7.82 -12.35
CA VAL A 13 9.05 -7.28 -11.07
C VAL A 13 10.25 -6.96 -10.18
N GLU A 14 10.47 -5.68 -9.96
CA GLU A 14 11.59 -5.19 -9.14
C GLU A 14 11.22 -5.02 -7.68
N ARG A 15 9.93 -4.81 -7.38
CA ARG A 15 9.47 -4.49 -6.03
C ARG A 15 8.08 -5.05 -5.76
N ILE A 16 7.89 -5.58 -4.57
CA ILE A 16 6.60 -6.09 -4.09
C ILE A 16 6.26 -5.42 -2.77
N TYR A 17 5.10 -4.77 -2.72
CA TYR A 17 4.55 -4.20 -1.49
C TYR A 17 3.63 -5.22 -0.81
N VAL A 18 4.02 -5.63 0.39
CA VAL A 18 3.28 -6.62 1.20
C VAL A 18 2.47 -5.89 2.26
N ASP A 19 1.15 -6.05 2.21
CA ASP A 19 0.24 -5.39 3.17
C ASP A 19 0.46 -5.90 4.60
N SER A 20 0.53 -5.00 5.58
CA SER A 20 0.77 -5.31 6.99
C SER A 20 -0.29 -6.20 7.66
N MET A 21 -1.46 -6.38 7.05
CA MET A 21 -2.43 -7.37 7.52
C MET A 21 -2.03 -8.82 7.22
N THR A 22 -1.06 -9.03 6.35
CA THR A 22 -0.64 -10.36 5.93
C THR A 22 0.88 -10.57 6.01
N GLY A 23 1.66 -9.51 6.07
CA GLY A 23 3.12 -9.53 5.97
C GLY A 23 3.81 -10.33 7.07
N ASN A 24 3.23 -10.38 8.26
CA ASN A 24 3.79 -11.16 9.37
C ASN A 24 3.38 -12.64 9.36
N ARG A 25 2.64 -13.09 8.35
CA ARG A 25 2.25 -14.52 8.26
C ARG A 25 3.45 -15.39 7.88
N PRO A 26 3.68 -16.52 8.57
CA PRO A 26 4.82 -17.41 8.28
C PRO A 26 4.89 -17.82 6.81
N ALA A 27 3.74 -18.14 6.19
CA ALA A 27 3.69 -18.51 4.78
C ALA A 27 4.16 -17.39 3.82
N VAL A 28 3.96 -16.11 4.17
CA VAL A 28 4.45 -14.97 3.38
C VAL A 28 5.97 -14.83 3.55
N ARG A 29 6.45 -14.90 4.78
CA ARG A 29 7.88 -14.81 5.10
C ARG A 29 8.68 -15.94 4.44
N ASN A 30 8.18 -17.17 4.50
CA ASN A 30 8.81 -18.33 3.85
C ASN A 30 8.94 -18.11 2.33
N ILE A 31 7.88 -17.64 1.66
CA ILE A 31 7.93 -17.36 0.22
C ILE A 31 8.95 -16.27 -0.11
N MET A 32 9.03 -15.22 0.70
CA MET A 32 10.03 -14.16 0.52
C MET A 32 11.45 -14.70 0.66
N GLU A 33 11.69 -15.51 1.69
CA GLU A 33 12.97 -16.14 1.95
C GLU A 33 13.37 -17.13 0.85
N ASP A 34 12.45 -17.99 0.42
CA ASP A 34 12.69 -18.96 -0.67
C ASP A 34 13.02 -18.25 -1.98
N SER A 35 12.31 -17.14 -2.27
CA SER A 35 12.58 -16.37 -3.48
C SER A 35 13.97 -15.71 -3.49
N ARG A 36 14.48 -15.33 -2.31
CA ARG A 36 15.82 -14.75 -2.15
C ARG A 36 16.93 -15.78 -2.32
N LYS A 37 16.63 -17.06 -2.04
CA LYS A 37 17.58 -18.17 -2.19
C LYS A 37 17.63 -18.73 -3.62
N ASN A 38 16.70 -18.31 -4.50
CA ASN A 38 16.64 -18.81 -5.88
C ASN A 38 17.80 -18.25 -6.70
N PRO A 39 18.77 -19.07 -7.17
CA PRO A 39 19.91 -18.59 -7.94
C PRO A 39 19.56 -18.17 -9.36
N ASP A 40 18.45 -18.70 -9.92
CA ASP A 40 18.07 -18.50 -11.30
C ASP A 40 17.35 -17.15 -11.55
N ARG A 41 17.03 -16.44 -10.47
CA ARG A 41 16.28 -15.20 -10.56
C ARG A 41 16.67 -14.21 -9.45
N ARG A 42 16.92 -12.96 -9.84
CA ARG A 42 17.04 -11.87 -8.88
C ARG A 42 15.71 -11.68 -8.14
N ALA A 43 15.72 -11.82 -6.83
CA ALA A 43 14.54 -11.54 -6.00
C ALA A 43 14.16 -10.07 -6.09
N PRO A 44 12.85 -9.75 -6.10
CA PRO A 44 12.38 -8.37 -5.97
C PRO A 44 12.68 -7.81 -4.58
N GLY A 45 12.76 -6.50 -4.45
CA GLY A 45 12.73 -5.83 -3.15
C GLY A 45 11.36 -5.99 -2.47
N TYR A 46 11.34 -6.41 -1.23
CA TYR A 46 10.11 -6.55 -0.44
C TYR A 46 9.92 -5.35 0.48
N TYR A 47 8.83 -4.64 0.32
CA TYR A 47 8.48 -3.48 1.13
C TYR A 47 7.21 -3.74 1.94
N LEU A 48 7.24 -3.47 3.23
CA LEU A 48 6.06 -3.60 4.07
C LEU A 48 5.16 -2.37 3.89
N ALA A 49 3.95 -2.57 3.38
CA ALA A 49 2.96 -1.50 3.32
C ALA A 49 2.28 -1.34 4.68
N MET A 50 2.53 -0.21 5.33
CA MET A 50 2.02 0.11 6.66
C MET A 50 0.50 0.34 6.67
N PRO A 51 -0.18 0.26 7.82
CA PRO A 51 -1.62 0.46 7.90
C PRO A 51 -2.04 1.85 7.38
N TYR A 52 -3.22 1.93 6.75
CA TYR A 52 -3.77 3.23 6.31
C TYR A 52 -4.12 4.16 7.46
N ILE A 53 -4.55 3.60 8.59
CA ILE A 53 -4.87 4.35 9.81
C ILE A 53 -3.91 3.88 10.89
N PHE A 54 -3.11 4.80 11.40
CA PHE A 54 -2.03 4.51 12.36
C PHE A 54 -2.27 5.25 13.68
N ARG A 55 -3.38 4.91 14.35
CA ARG A 55 -3.74 5.42 15.69
C ARG A 55 -2.96 4.71 16.78
N GLU A 56 -3.07 5.20 18.01
CA GLU A 56 -2.35 4.62 19.14
C GLU A 56 -2.56 3.11 19.32
N GLU A 57 -3.82 2.64 19.21
CA GLU A 57 -4.13 1.20 19.27
C GLU A 57 -3.52 0.42 18.09
N THR A 58 -3.57 1.00 16.87
CA THR A 58 -2.97 0.42 15.68
C THR A 58 -1.45 0.37 15.80
N LYS A 59 -0.85 1.45 16.29
CA LYS A 59 0.58 1.59 16.54
C LYS A 59 1.08 0.52 17.50
N THR A 60 0.44 0.38 18.67
CA THR A 60 0.79 -0.64 19.68
C THR A 60 0.73 -2.05 19.10
N LYS A 61 -0.34 -2.36 18.31
CA LYS A 61 -0.44 -3.66 17.65
C LYS A 61 0.64 -3.83 16.58
N PHE A 62 0.88 -2.82 15.77
CA PHE A 62 1.89 -2.86 14.71
C PHE A 62 3.29 -3.04 15.30
N GLU A 63 3.63 -2.34 16.37
CA GLU A 63 4.89 -2.50 17.09
C GLU A 63 5.09 -3.95 17.52
N ARG A 64 4.13 -4.52 18.24
CA ARG A 64 4.20 -5.91 18.68
C ARG A 64 4.39 -6.90 17.53
N ASP A 65 3.66 -6.70 16.43
CA ASP A 65 3.61 -7.67 15.33
C ASP A 65 4.80 -7.49 14.35
N TYR A 66 5.40 -6.30 14.28
CA TYR A 66 6.38 -5.95 13.25
C TYR A 66 7.73 -5.42 13.75
N GLN A 67 7.93 -5.19 15.03
CA GLN A 67 9.20 -4.66 15.57
C GLN A 67 10.42 -5.48 15.07
N GLU A 68 10.31 -6.80 15.10
CA GLU A 68 11.37 -7.69 14.59
C GLU A 68 11.21 -7.97 13.10
N ALA A 69 9.98 -8.19 12.64
CA ALA A 69 9.69 -8.56 11.26
C ALA A 69 10.06 -7.48 10.23
N LEU A 70 10.15 -6.20 10.64
CA LEU A 70 10.66 -5.13 9.78
C LEU A 70 12.09 -5.40 9.26
N ARG A 71 12.86 -6.20 9.96
CA ARG A 71 14.21 -6.58 9.52
C ARG A 71 14.19 -7.43 8.24
N ASP A 72 13.12 -8.16 8.01
CA ASP A 72 12.97 -9.05 6.86
C ASP A 72 12.58 -8.31 5.58
N TYR A 73 12.18 -7.04 5.70
CA TYR A 73 11.80 -6.18 4.57
C TYR A 73 12.96 -5.29 4.15
N ASP A 74 13.03 -5.00 2.86
CA ASP A 74 14.05 -4.13 2.26
C ASP A 74 13.71 -2.65 2.41
N GLY A 75 12.44 -2.34 2.73
CA GLY A 75 11.94 -1.00 3.00
C GLY A 75 10.49 -1.01 3.45
N VAL A 76 9.89 0.17 3.52
CA VAL A 76 8.48 0.36 3.89
C VAL A 76 7.77 1.29 2.93
N LEU A 77 6.46 1.07 2.79
CA LEU A 77 5.52 1.98 2.12
C LEU A 77 4.62 2.61 3.18
N ILE A 78 4.76 3.89 3.39
CA ILE A 78 3.92 4.64 4.34
C ILE A 78 2.64 5.13 3.67
N ARG A 79 1.57 5.23 4.46
CA ARG A 79 0.23 5.64 4.02
C ARG A 79 -0.35 6.79 4.84
N ASN A 80 0.43 7.34 5.77
CA ASN A 80 0.09 8.48 6.62
C ASN A 80 1.36 9.06 7.24
N LEU A 81 1.29 10.30 7.72
CA LEU A 81 2.43 10.99 8.32
C LEU A 81 2.78 10.46 9.72
N GLU A 82 1.82 9.89 10.42
CA GLU A 82 2.05 9.26 11.72
C GLU A 82 3.01 8.07 11.59
N SER A 83 2.89 7.30 10.51
CA SER A 83 3.84 6.21 10.21
C SER A 83 5.23 6.75 9.91
N LEU A 84 5.34 7.88 9.19
CA LEU A 84 6.62 8.53 8.93
C LEU A 84 7.29 8.96 10.23
N LYS A 85 6.55 9.68 11.08
CA LYS A 85 7.04 10.13 12.39
C LYS A 85 7.47 8.94 13.26
N TRP A 86 6.68 7.87 13.28
CA TRP A 86 7.00 6.65 14.02
C TRP A 86 8.32 6.00 13.56
N LEU A 87 8.61 6.01 12.26
CA LEU A 87 9.87 5.51 11.68
C LEU A 87 11.05 6.42 12.03
N GLN A 88 10.86 7.73 11.93
CA GLN A 88 11.88 8.73 12.27
C GLN A 88 12.28 8.63 13.76
N ASP A 89 11.31 8.51 14.67
CA ASP A 89 11.55 8.36 16.12
C ASP A 89 12.34 7.07 16.46
N ARG A 90 12.35 6.09 15.57
CA ARG A 90 13.11 4.83 15.69
C ARG A 90 14.37 4.79 14.85
N GLU A 91 14.74 5.93 14.29
CA GLU A 91 15.92 6.06 13.43
C GLU A 91 15.96 4.97 12.34
N TYR A 92 14.81 4.65 11.72
CA TYR A 92 14.72 3.65 10.67
C TYR A 92 15.59 4.05 9.47
N LYS A 93 16.49 3.14 9.03
CA LYS A 93 17.55 3.45 8.03
C LYS A 93 17.29 2.87 6.65
N LYS A 94 16.30 1.97 6.52
CA LYS A 94 15.98 1.40 5.20
C LYS A 94 15.09 2.34 4.39
N PRO A 95 14.99 2.15 3.05
CA PRO A 95 14.16 2.98 2.19
C PRO A 95 12.72 3.13 2.66
N VAL A 96 12.22 4.35 2.63
CA VAL A 96 10.83 4.71 2.93
C VAL A 96 10.22 5.29 1.66
N ARG A 97 9.07 4.79 1.23
CA ARG A 97 8.32 5.29 0.08
C ARG A 97 6.92 5.67 0.51
N SER A 98 6.28 6.62 -0.17
CA SER A 98 4.88 6.93 0.11
C SER A 98 3.93 6.24 -0.85
N ASP A 99 2.76 5.85 -0.34
CA ASP A 99 1.61 5.48 -1.16
C ASP A 99 0.90 6.74 -1.69
N TYR A 100 0.06 6.62 -2.71
CA TYR A 100 -0.64 7.72 -3.38
C TYR A 100 -1.50 8.58 -2.46
N ASN A 101 -1.98 8.03 -1.36
CA ASN A 101 -2.85 8.71 -0.41
C ASN A 101 -2.14 9.72 0.50
N LEU A 102 -0.84 9.92 0.36
CA LEU A 102 -0.12 11.09 0.90
C LEU A 102 -0.24 12.32 0.01
N TYR A 103 -0.99 12.20 -1.11
CA TYR A 103 -1.39 13.31 -1.98
C TYR A 103 -0.24 14.18 -2.47
N ALA A 104 0.82 13.55 -2.99
CA ALA A 104 1.86 14.26 -3.74
C ALA A 104 1.27 14.78 -5.07
N CYS A 105 0.50 15.89 -4.99
CA CYS A 105 -0.24 16.47 -6.12
C CYS A 105 0.52 17.58 -6.86
N ASN A 106 1.67 18.02 -6.36
CA ASN A 106 2.51 19.03 -6.98
C ASN A 106 3.97 18.90 -6.53
N ARG A 107 4.88 19.63 -7.20
CA ARG A 107 6.32 19.56 -6.89
C ARG A 107 6.63 19.89 -5.44
N ARG A 108 5.97 20.86 -4.85
CA ARG A 108 6.24 21.25 -3.45
C ARG A 108 5.88 20.15 -2.46
N SER A 109 4.73 19.49 -2.64
CA SER A 109 4.35 18.36 -1.77
C SER A 109 5.26 17.15 -1.97
N ARG A 110 5.69 16.88 -3.22
CA ARG A 110 6.70 15.87 -3.51
C ARG A 110 8.03 16.19 -2.84
N ASP A 111 8.55 17.40 -3.06
CA ASP A 111 9.85 17.84 -2.56
C ASP A 111 9.87 17.90 -1.02
N PHE A 112 8.75 18.26 -0.40
CA PHE A 112 8.57 18.15 1.05
C PHE A 112 8.74 16.71 1.53
N LEU A 113 8.02 15.75 0.92
CA LEU A 113 8.11 14.34 1.31
C LEU A 113 9.53 13.77 1.10
N ILE A 114 10.16 14.10 -0.01
CA ILE A 114 11.57 13.71 -0.25
C ILE A 114 12.49 14.35 0.79
N GLY A 115 12.28 15.62 1.13
CA GLY A 115 13.03 16.33 2.19
C GLY A 115 12.86 15.70 3.57
N GLU A 116 11.73 15.08 3.84
CA GLU A 116 11.48 14.29 5.06
C GLU A 116 12.17 12.90 5.05
N GLY A 117 12.91 12.58 4.00
CA GLY A 117 13.72 11.37 3.91
C GLY A 117 13.07 10.21 3.14
N LEU A 118 12.02 10.46 2.37
CA LEU A 118 11.47 9.44 1.50
C LEU A 118 12.36 9.23 0.27
N GLU A 119 12.54 7.96 -0.11
CA GLU A 119 13.25 7.57 -1.35
C GLU A 119 12.46 7.96 -2.60
N ALA A 120 11.17 7.79 -2.58
CA ALA A 120 10.26 8.15 -3.67
C ALA A 120 8.81 8.30 -3.18
N VAL A 121 8.02 9.00 -3.97
CA VAL A 121 6.57 9.14 -3.75
C VAL A 121 5.78 8.39 -4.80
N THR A 122 4.55 8.00 -4.48
CA THR A 122 3.57 7.56 -5.45
C THR A 122 2.70 8.77 -5.85
N ALA A 123 2.65 9.07 -7.14
CA ALA A 123 1.84 10.17 -7.65
C ALA A 123 0.35 9.94 -7.33
N SER A 124 -0.37 11.04 -7.05
CA SER A 124 -1.81 10.96 -6.81
C SER A 124 -2.55 10.43 -8.04
N VAL A 125 -3.50 9.54 -7.83
CA VAL A 125 -4.36 8.99 -8.88
C VAL A 125 -5.37 10.01 -9.44
N GLU A 126 -5.44 11.19 -8.84
CA GLU A 126 -6.33 12.28 -9.24
C GLU A 126 -5.69 13.19 -10.32
N LEU A 127 -4.38 13.03 -10.58
CA LEU A 127 -3.66 13.86 -11.54
C LEU A 127 -3.86 13.35 -12.97
N ASN A 128 -4.11 14.29 -13.89
CA ASN A 128 -4.07 14.02 -15.33
C ASN A 128 -2.62 14.03 -15.86
N PHE A 129 -2.41 13.63 -17.14
CA PHE A 129 -1.07 13.52 -17.72
C PHE A 129 -0.27 14.83 -17.72
N LYS A 130 -0.93 15.98 -17.93
CA LYS A 130 -0.25 17.29 -17.89
C LYS A 130 0.24 17.58 -16.47
N GLU A 131 -0.59 17.36 -15.49
CA GLU A 131 -0.25 17.55 -14.07
C GLU A 131 0.84 16.57 -13.59
N LEU A 132 0.83 15.33 -14.10
CA LEU A 132 1.90 14.36 -13.83
C LEU A 132 3.25 14.83 -14.40
N ARG A 133 3.27 15.37 -15.62
CA ARG A 133 4.50 15.98 -16.21
C ARG A 133 4.96 17.19 -15.40
N GLU A 134 4.04 18.05 -14.96
CA GLU A 134 4.35 19.20 -14.11
C GLU A 134 4.85 18.79 -12.72
N LEU A 135 4.34 17.69 -12.17
CA LEU A 135 4.83 17.10 -10.93
C LEU A 135 6.29 16.62 -11.06
N GLY A 136 6.68 16.14 -12.24
CA GLY A 136 7.97 15.50 -12.47
C GLY A 136 7.99 14.10 -11.85
N ILE A 137 7.40 13.14 -12.55
CA ILE A 137 7.24 11.75 -12.06
C ILE A 137 8.46 10.87 -12.30
N GLU A 138 9.51 11.39 -12.91
CA GLU A 138 10.74 10.63 -13.14
C GLU A 138 11.30 10.07 -11.82
N GLY A 139 11.53 8.77 -11.78
CA GLY A 139 11.95 8.06 -10.56
C GLY A 139 10.85 7.86 -9.51
N GLN A 140 9.63 8.36 -9.77
CA GLN A 140 8.50 8.19 -8.87
C GLN A 140 7.67 6.94 -9.24
N THR A 141 6.65 6.64 -8.45
CA THR A 141 5.73 5.54 -8.71
C THR A 141 4.41 6.06 -9.28
N LEU A 142 3.91 5.43 -10.34
CA LEU A 142 2.58 5.67 -10.89
C LEU A 142 1.73 4.40 -10.75
N ILE A 143 0.47 4.55 -10.30
CA ILE A 143 -0.49 3.45 -10.27
C ILE A 143 -1.13 3.33 -11.64
N ALA A 144 -0.85 2.22 -12.34
CA ALA A 144 -1.38 1.96 -13.69
C ALA A 144 -2.58 1.01 -13.69
N TYR A 145 -2.77 0.20 -12.63
CA TYR A 145 -3.87 -0.76 -12.56
C TYR A 145 -4.29 -1.03 -11.12
N GLY A 146 -5.59 -1.20 -10.91
CA GLY A 146 -6.15 -1.72 -9.67
C GLY A 146 -7.44 -1.03 -9.21
N TYR A 147 -8.16 -1.70 -8.30
CA TYR A 147 -9.32 -1.11 -7.65
C TYR A 147 -8.86 -0.07 -6.63
N GLN A 148 -9.16 1.19 -6.91
CA GLN A 148 -8.75 2.30 -6.03
C GLN A 148 -9.63 2.38 -4.79
N PRO A 149 -9.09 2.55 -3.59
CA PRO A 149 -9.85 2.93 -2.42
C PRO A 149 -10.53 4.29 -2.63
N VAL A 150 -11.85 4.32 -2.53
CA VAL A 150 -12.64 5.56 -2.60
C VAL A 150 -13.00 6.08 -1.21
N MET A 151 -12.89 5.24 -0.19
CA MET A 151 -13.11 5.65 1.19
C MET A 151 -12.34 4.74 2.16
N LEU A 152 -11.73 5.37 3.15
CA LEU A 152 -11.17 4.73 4.34
C LEU A 152 -12.03 5.15 5.53
N THR A 153 -12.56 4.19 6.27
CA THR A 153 -13.41 4.50 7.43
C THR A 153 -13.05 3.71 8.67
N ALA A 154 -12.85 4.42 9.77
CA ALA A 154 -12.70 3.83 11.09
C ALA A 154 -14.05 3.37 11.69
N ASN A 155 -15.17 3.82 11.13
CA ASN A 155 -16.48 3.26 11.43
C ASN A 155 -16.64 1.92 10.73
N CYS A 156 -16.39 0.84 11.48
CA CYS A 156 -16.51 -0.51 10.93
C CYS A 156 -17.97 -0.86 10.63
N ILE A 157 -18.29 -1.14 9.36
CA ILE A 157 -19.63 -1.49 8.91
C ILE A 157 -20.17 -2.70 9.69
N LYS A 158 -19.36 -3.75 9.89
CA LYS A 158 -19.75 -4.92 10.68
C LYS A 158 -20.12 -4.56 12.13
N ARG A 159 -19.37 -3.67 12.75
CA ARG A 159 -19.63 -3.22 14.12
C ARG A 159 -20.91 -2.40 14.18
N THR A 160 -21.13 -1.51 13.22
CA THR A 160 -22.32 -0.66 13.16
C THR A 160 -23.60 -1.46 12.92
N THR A 161 -23.51 -2.55 12.15
CA THR A 161 -24.66 -3.43 11.86
C THR A 161 -24.82 -4.57 12.87
N GLY A 162 -24.08 -4.57 13.97
CA GLY A 162 -24.20 -5.57 15.04
C GLY A 162 -23.57 -6.93 14.73
N GLY A 163 -22.88 -7.10 13.60
CA GLY A 163 -22.33 -8.39 13.14
C GLY A 163 -20.81 -8.52 13.24
N CYS A 164 -20.16 -7.86 14.23
CA CYS A 164 -18.69 -7.91 14.33
C CYS A 164 -18.17 -9.18 15.01
N GLU A 165 -17.70 -10.13 14.23
CA GLU A 165 -17.01 -11.33 14.68
C GLU A 165 -15.46 -11.21 14.68
N LYS A 166 -14.92 -10.00 14.47
CA LYS A 166 -13.47 -9.73 14.33
C LYS A 166 -12.78 -10.60 13.25
N ARG A 167 -13.52 -11.06 12.25
CA ARG A 167 -13.00 -11.84 11.13
C ARG A 167 -12.76 -10.92 9.92
N PRO A 168 -11.52 -10.85 9.39
CA PRO A 168 -11.25 -10.11 8.17
C PRO A 168 -12.01 -10.74 6.99
N GLY A 169 -12.29 -9.95 5.96
CA GLY A 169 -12.97 -10.44 4.76
C GLY A 169 -13.54 -9.30 3.94
N TYR A 170 -14.26 -9.70 2.90
CA TYR A 170 -14.96 -8.77 2.01
C TYR A 170 -16.45 -8.82 2.24
N LEU A 171 -17.09 -7.67 2.18
CA LEU A 171 -18.53 -7.48 2.06
C LEU A 171 -18.80 -6.50 0.93
N TYR A 172 -20.05 -6.33 0.54
CA TYR A 172 -20.40 -5.45 -0.57
C TYR A 172 -21.49 -4.49 -0.12
N ILE A 173 -21.35 -3.24 -0.52
CA ILE A 173 -22.40 -2.24 -0.45
C ILE A 173 -22.87 -1.91 -1.86
N THR A 174 -24.14 -1.55 -2.00
CA THR A 174 -24.74 -1.23 -3.29
C THR A 174 -25.30 0.18 -3.23
N ASP A 175 -24.98 1.02 -4.20
CA ASP A 175 -25.52 2.36 -4.30
C ASP A 175 -26.92 2.40 -4.92
N ARG A 176 -27.49 3.60 -5.02
CA ARG A 176 -28.81 3.84 -5.63
C ARG A 176 -28.89 3.47 -7.11
N TYR A 177 -27.73 3.38 -7.81
CA TYR A 177 -27.62 2.96 -9.20
C TYR A 177 -27.34 1.47 -9.35
N ARG A 178 -27.45 0.67 -8.26
CA ARG A 178 -27.17 -0.76 -8.19
C ARG A 178 -25.69 -1.13 -8.49
N LYS A 179 -24.77 -0.19 -8.38
CA LYS A 179 -23.33 -0.48 -8.47
C LYS A 179 -22.86 -1.09 -7.15
N LYS A 180 -22.08 -2.16 -7.26
CA LYS A 180 -21.51 -2.86 -6.09
C LYS A 180 -20.10 -2.37 -5.82
N PHE A 181 -19.84 -1.99 -4.57
CA PHE A 181 -18.54 -1.58 -4.07
C PHE A 181 -18.05 -2.64 -3.08
N ALA A 182 -16.85 -3.16 -3.31
CA ALA A 182 -16.21 -4.09 -2.40
C ALA A 182 -15.71 -3.35 -1.16
N VAL A 183 -16.00 -3.88 0.02
CA VAL A 183 -15.54 -3.37 1.30
C VAL A 183 -14.65 -4.41 1.95
N LYS A 184 -13.36 -4.10 2.11
CA LYS A 184 -12.41 -4.93 2.85
C LYS A 184 -12.46 -4.56 4.33
N ALA A 185 -12.84 -5.51 5.18
CA ALA A 185 -12.80 -5.36 6.62
C ALA A 185 -11.40 -5.66 7.15
N CYS A 186 -10.68 -4.62 7.56
CA CYS A 186 -9.33 -4.68 8.11
C CYS A 186 -9.40 -4.87 9.63
N CYS A 187 -9.80 -6.06 10.07
CA CYS A 187 -10.11 -6.34 11.48
C CYS A 187 -8.90 -6.25 12.42
N ASP A 188 -7.68 -6.46 11.92
CA ASP A 188 -6.46 -6.33 12.72
C ASP A 188 -6.25 -4.90 13.22
N TYR A 189 -6.69 -3.92 12.44
CA TYR A 189 -6.52 -2.48 12.74
C TYR A 189 -7.86 -1.74 12.84
N CYS A 190 -8.98 -2.47 12.83
CA CYS A 190 -10.33 -1.97 13.05
C CYS A 190 -10.77 -0.81 12.15
N TYR A 191 -10.51 -0.92 10.84
CA TYR A 191 -11.02 0.01 9.82
C TYR A 191 -11.52 -0.75 8.58
N ASN A 192 -12.23 -0.06 7.69
CA ASN A 192 -12.65 -0.61 6.40
C ASN A 192 -12.06 0.19 5.24
N ILE A 193 -11.82 -0.51 4.14
CA ILE A 193 -11.45 0.08 2.86
C ILE A 193 -12.60 -0.20 1.89
N ILE A 194 -13.20 0.84 1.34
CA ILE A 194 -14.21 0.74 0.30
C ILE A 194 -13.52 0.99 -1.03
N TYR A 195 -13.58 0.03 -1.93
CA TYR A 195 -12.97 0.11 -3.25
C TYR A 195 -13.97 0.60 -4.29
N ASN A 196 -13.48 1.26 -5.32
CA ASN A 196 -14.29 1.64 -6.47
C ASN A 196 -14.95 0.38 -7.10
N SER A 197 -16.07 0.58 -7.76
CA SER A 197 -16.80 -0.51 -8.46
C SER A 197 -16.12 -0.99 -9.73
N ALA A 198 -15.20 -0.19 -10.29
CA ALA A 198 -14.38 -0.50 -11.46
C ALA A 198 -12.90 -0.24 -11.15
N PRO A 199 -11.97 -1.01 -11.72
CA PRO A 199 -10.55 -0.74 -11.56
C PRO A 199 -10.11 0.47 -12.39
N LEU A 200 -9.08 1.16 -11.92
CA LEU A 200 -8.24 1.99 -12.78
C LEU A 200 -7.53 1.06 -13.77
N PHE A 201 -7.42 1.46 -15.03
CA PHE A 201 -6.71 0.73 -16.06
C PHE A 201 -6.05 1.72 -17.02
N LEU A 202 -4.73 1.80 -17.00
CA LEU A 202 -3.93 2.72 -17.81
C LEU A 202 -3.00 1.98 -18.80
N ALA A 203 -3.15 0.67 -18.96
CA ALA A 203 -2.28 -0.09 -19.86
C ALA A 203 -2.45 0.33 -21.34
N ASP A 204 -3.62 0.80 -21.72
CA ASP A 204 -3.92 1.38 -23.04
C ASP A 204 -3.28 2.76 -23.25
N GLN A 205 -2.76 3.38 -22.20
CA GLN A 205 -2.06 4.67 -22.22
C GLN A 205 -0.55 4.53 -21.97
N ALA A 206 -0.01 3.31 -22.04
CA ALA A 206 1.38 3.03 -21.68
C ALA A 206 2.38 3.90 -22.45
N GLU A 207 2.16 4.14 -23.76
CA GLU A 207 3.02 5.01 -24.56
C GLU A 207 3.08 6.43 -24.01
N LYS A 208 1.93 7.01 -23.63
CA LYS A 208 1.86 8.36 -23.06
C LYS A 208 2.48 8.45 -21.65
N ILE A 209 2.56 7.34 -20.94
CA ILE A 209 3.18 7.26 -19.61
C ILE A 209 4.69 7.23 -19.73
N LEU A 210 5.21 6.65 -20.81
CA LEU A 210 6.65 6.50 -21.06
C LEU A 210 7.29 7.71 -21.75
N GLU A 211 6.51 8.60 -22.36
CA GLU A 211 6.92 9.91 -22.89
C GLU A 211 7.13 10.95 -21.79
#